data_b1c982cc4fab300dad75b010d671b204
#
_entry.id   b1c982cc4fab300dad75b010d671b204
#
_cell.length_a   1.000
_cell.length_b   1.000
_cell.length_c   1.000
_cell.angle_alpha   90.00
_cell.angle_beta   90.00
_cell.angle_gamma   90.00
#
_symmetry.space_group_name_H-M   'P 1'
#
loop_
_entity.id
_entity.type
_entity.pdbx_description
1 polymer ?
#
loop_
_entity_poly.entity_id
_entity_poly.type
_entity_poly.pdbx_seq_one_letter_code
_entity_poly.pdbx_strand_id
1 'polypeptide(L)'
;MVSVWAADITPLLIEETYQAYYDKVPEWRKDKADKLKNVDDKARSVGAWILWEKMKKALRLPESAVFNLSHSGKYVLCACSDRGDVQTGCDVEMKGKLRMPVAERYFCREECEIIRNGKDEKEQAEWFYRFWVLKESFMKATRRGMGLDMRTYEFAWGQDGIPLSLIHI
;
A
#
# COMPACT_ATOMS: atom_id res chain seq x y z
N MET A 1 3.46 15.47 10.53
CA MET A 1 2.35 15.24 9.55
C MET A 1 2.61 13.92 8.82
N VAL A 2 1.56 13.17 8.46
CA VAL A 2 1.69 12.03 7.54
C VAL A 2 1.31 12.50 6.14
N SER A 3 2.14 12.21 5.17
CA SER A 3 1.90 12.54 3.76
C SER A 3 1.84 11.26 2.93
N VAL A 4 0.91 11.21 1.96
CA VAL A 4 0.76 10.08 1.04
C VAL A 4 0.74 10.60 -0.39
N TRP A 5 1.62 10.05 -1.22
CA TRP A 5 1.67 10.36 -2.64
C TRP A 5 1.45 9.10 -3.48
N ALA A 6 0.86 9.29 -4.65
CA ALA A 6 0.66 8.26 -5.65
C ALA A 6 1.24 8.67 -6.99
N ALA A 7 1.67 7.71 -7.79
CA ALA A 7 2.09 7.93 -9.17
C ALA A 7 1.62 6.78 -10.08
N ASP A 8 1.35 7.12 -11.33
CA ASP A 8 1.10 6.17 -12.41
C ASP A 8 2.44 5.79 -13.06
N ILE A 9 2.73 4.49 -13.14
CA ILE A 9 3.98 3.97 -13.72
C ILE A 9 3.90 3.72 -15.23
N THR A 10 2.76 3.99 -15.85
CA THR A 10 2.59 3.77 -17.29
C THR A 10 3.71 4.37 -18.14
N PRO A 11 4.23 5.58 -17.85
CA PRO A 11 5.38 6.12 -18.60
C PRO A 11 6.65 5.27 -18.49
N LEU A 12 6.83 4.52 -17.40
CA LEU A 12 7.98 3.64 -17.17
C LEU A 12 7.88 2.31 -17.91
N LEU A 13 6.79 2.05 -18.64
CA LEU A 13 6.69 0.89 -19.55
C LEU A 13 7.37 1.16 -20.90
N ILE A 14 7.79 2.42 -21.15
CA ILE A 14 8.59 2.81 -22.32
C ILE A 14 10.06 2.67 -21.94
N GLU A 15 10.81 1.85 -22.68
CA GLU A 15 12.20 1.46 -22.37
C GLU A 15 13.11 2.66 -22.12
N GLU A 16 13.09 3.67 -22.99
CA GLU A 16 13.92 4.87 -22.84
C GLU A 16 13.62 5.63 -21.53
N THR A 17 12.32 5.72 -21.18
CA THR A 17 11.89 6.36 -19.94
C THR A 17 12.30 5.52 -18.73
N TYR A 18 12.11 4.20 -18.82
CA TYR A 18 12.53 3.28 -17.76
C TYR A 18 14.02 3.43 -17.46
N GLN A 19 14.87 3.35 -18.50
CA GLN A 19 16.31 3.44 -18.35
C GLN A 19 16.74 4.76 -17.72
N ALA A 20 16.15 5.89 -18.14
CA ALA A 20 16.45 7.21 -17.58
C ALA A 20 16.13 7.34 -16.08
N TYR A 21 15.17 6.57 -15.56
CA TYR A 21 14.85 6.52 -14.14
C TYR A 21 15.62 5.41 -13.41
N TYR A 22 15.84 4.26 -14.05
CA TYR A 22 16.64 3.16 -13.52
C TYR A 22 18.08 3.61 -13.19
N ASP A 23 18.69 4.43 -14.02
CA ASP A 23 20.03 4.95 -13.79
C ASP A 23 20.14 5.85 -12.54
N LYS A 24 19.02 6.41 -12.09
CA LYS A 24 18.94 7.32 -10.92
C LYS A 24 18.68 6.61 -9.60
N VAL A 25 18.30 5.34 -9.63
CA VAL A 25 18.07 4.60 -8.37
C VAL A 25 19.38 3.98 -7.87
N PRO A 26 19.52 3.76 -6.54
CA PRO A 26 20.72 3.16 -5.97
C PRO A 26 20.91 1.70 -6.42
N GLU A 27 22.14 1.20 -6.42
CA GLU A 27 22.51 -0.13 -6.90
C GLU A 27 21.64 -1.26 -6.29
N TRP A 28 21.44 -1.24 -4.98
CA TRP A 28 20.60 -2.27 -4.35
C TRP A 28 19.14 -2.27 -4.86
N ARG A 29 18.63 -1.14 -5.36
CA ARG A 29 17.31 -1.05 -5.98
C ARG A 29 17.35 -1.58 -7.41
N LYS A 30 18.44 -1.35 -8.13
CA LYS A 30 18.69 -1.94 -9.46
C LYS A 30 18.72 -3.46 -9.33
N ASP A 31 19.52 -4.00 -8.41
CA ASP A 31 19.59 -5.43 -8.12
C ASP A 31 18.22 -6.05 -7.82
N LYS A 32 17.36 -5.31 -7.10
CA LYS A 32 16.00 -5.75 -6.82
C LYS A 32 15.14 -5.77 -8.08
N ALA A 33 15.22 -4.73 -8.90
CA ALA A 33 14.45 -4.63 -10.15
C ALA A 33 14.89 -5.70 -11.16
N ASP A 34 16.19 -5.99 -11.25
CA ASP A 34 16.76 -6.95 -12.20
C ASP A 34 16.33 -8.40 -11.92
N LYS A 35 16.07 -8.71 -10.66
CA LYS A 35 15.53 -10.02 -10.24
C LYS A 35 14.06 -10.24 -10.65
N LEU A 36 13.36 -9.17 -11.02
CA LEU A 36 11.97 -9.26 -11.46
C LEU A 36 11.89 -9.66 -12.92
N LYS A 37 10.94 -10.53 -13.27
CA LYS A 37 10.80 -11.06 -14.62
C LYS A 37 9.97 -10.15 -15.53
N ASN A 38 8.93 -9.54 -14.98
CA ASN A 38 7.96 -8.77 -15.76
C ASN A 38 8.36 -7.30 -15.83
N VAL A 39 8.15 -6.68 -16.99
CA VAL A 39 8.41 -5.25 -17.22
C VAL A 39 7.60 -4.39 -16.25
N ASP A 40 6.33 -4.71 -16.03
CA ASP A 40 5.48 -3.98 -15.07
C ASP A 40 6.02 -4.03 -13.64
N ASP A 41 6.55 -5.19 -13.21
CA ASP A 41 7.12 -5.34 -11.86
C ASP A 41 8.40 -4.52 -11.71
N LYS A 42 9.24 -4.50 -12.75
CA LYS A 42 10.44 -3.66 -12.81
C LYS A 42 10.06 -2.17 -12.73
N ALA A 43 9.10 -1.76 -13.55
CA ALA A 43 8.59 -0.38 -13.58
C ALA A 43 8.00 0.03 -12.21
N ARG A 44 7.22 -0.84 -11.56
CA ARG A 44 6.72 -0.60 -10.20
C ARG A 44 7.84 -0.46 -9.19
N SER A 45 8.85 -1.33 -9.25
CA SER A 45 9.99 -1.29 -8.32
C SER A 45 10.77 0.02 -8.42
N VAL A 46 11.11 0.43 -9.65
CA VAL A 46 11.83 1.68 -9.91
C VAL A 46 10.93 2.89 -9.60
N GLY A 47 9.68 2.88 -10.09
CA GLY A 47 8.72 3.98 -9.92
C GLY A 47 8.40 4.28 -8.45
N ALA A 48 8.23 3.24 -7.63
CA ALA A 48 8.00 3.42 -6.19
C ALA A 48 9.18 4.09 -5.50
N TRP A 49 10.41 3.75 -5.86
CA TRP A 49 11.60 4.39 -5.30
C TRP A 49 11.75 5.84 -5.76
N ILE A 50 11.54 6.11 -7.03
CA ILE A 50 11.58 7.47 -7.57
C ILE A 50 10.50 8.35 -6.93
N LEU A 51 9.31 7.80 -6.67
CA LEU A 51 8.25 8.51 -5.95
C LEU A 51 8.71 8.91 -4.55
N TRP A 52 9.34 8.00 -3.82
CA TRP A 52 9.93 8.29 -2.50
C TRP A 52 10.99 9.40 -2.57
N GLU A 53 11.96 9.30 -3.48
CA GLU A 53 13.00 10.31 -3.62
C GLU A 53 12.44 11.71 -3.95
N LYS A 54 11.43 11.76 -4.84
CA LYS A 54 10.73 13.01 -5.15
C LYS A 54 10.01 13.58 -3.93
N MET A 55 9.31 12.72 -3.19
CA MET A 55 8.56 13.09 -2.01
C MET A 55 9.50 13.60 -0.91
N LYS A 56 10.60 12.86 -0.65
CA LYS A 56 11.64 13.23 0.30
C LYS A 56 12.21 14.60 0.01
N LYS A 57 12.56 14.88 -1.25
CA LYS A 57 13.09 16.17 -1.69
C LYS A 57 12.06 17.28 -1.54
N ALA A 58 10.83 17.09 -2.00
CA ALA A 58 9.79 18.10 -1.99
C ALA A 58 9.38 18.50 -0.56
N LEU A 59 9.33 17.53 0.34
CA LEU A 59 8.97 17.73 1.75
C LEU A 59 10.18 18.05 2.65
N ARG A 60 11.39 18.09 2.07
CA ARG A 60 12.66 18.34 2.78
C ARG A 60 12.87 17.40 3.97
N LEU A 61 12.54 16.12 3.77
CA LEU A 61 12.64 15.13 4.82
C LEU A 61 14.10 14.74 5.11
N PRO A 62 14.44 14.41 6.37
CA PRO A 62 15.78 13.93 6.72
C PRO A 62 16.04 12.53 6.13
N GLU A 63 17.33 12.14 6.05
CA GLU A 63 17.71 10.79 5.61
C GLU A 63 17.11 9.67 6.46
N SER A 64 16.88 9.94 7.74
CA SER A 64 16.27 9.02 8.69
C SER A 64 14.73 8.96 8.63
N ALA A 65 14.10 9.66 7.68
CA ALA A 65 12.64 9.68 7.58
C ALA A 65 12.07 8.29 7.34
N VAL A 66 11.02 7.98 8.07
CA VAL A 66 10.32 6.70 7.96
C VAL A 66 9.33 6.77 6.81
N PHE A 67 9.40 5.81 5.93
CA PHE A 67 8.48 5.71 4.79
C PHE A 67 8.02 4.27 4.55
N ASN A 68 6.95 4.14 3.79
CA ASN A 68 6.42 2.86 3.34
C ASN A 68 6.00 2.97 1.87
N LEU A 69 6.20 1.89 1.11
CA LEU A 69 5.86 1.81 -0.31
C LEU A 69 4.86 0.69 -0.56
N SER A 70 3.92 0.92 -1.45
CA SER A 70 3.04 -0.09 -2.01
C SER A 70 2.86 0.10 -3.51
N HIS A 71 2.43 -0.94 -4.20
CA HIS A 71 2.14 -0.89 -5.62
C HIS A 71 1.12 -1.95 -6.02
N SER A 72 0.22 -1.61 -6.93
CA SER A 72 -0.70 -2.55 -7.57
C SER A 72 -1.12 -2.02 -8.94
N GLY A 73 -1.20 -2.92 -9.93
CA GLY A 73 -1.49 -2.53 -11.31
C GLY A 73 -0.52 -1.47 -11.82
N LYS A 74 -1.05 -0.34 -12.28
CA LYS A 74 -0.25 0.78 -12.78
C LYS A 74 0.09 1.85 -11.73
N TYR A 75 -0.23 1.63 -10.47
CA TYR A 75 -0.02 2.61 -9.41
C TYR A 75 1.06 2.19 -8.43
N VAL A 76 1.80 3.18 -7.97
CA VAL A 76 2.71 3.08 -6.83
C VAL A 76 2.31 4.13 -5.80
N LEU A 77 2.41 3.76 -4.53
CA LEU A 77 2.11 4.61 -3.38
C LEU A 77 3.35 4.76 -2.51
N CYS A 78 3.50 5.94 -1.92
CA CYS A 78 4.46 6.19 -0.86
C CYS A 78 3.77 6.95 0.27
N ALA A 79 3.89 6.45 1.50
CA ALA A 79 3.53 7.17 2.71
C ALA A 79 4.78 7.47 3.53
N CYS A 80 4.86 8.66 4.11
CA CYS A 80 5.94 9.02 5.03
C CYS A 80 5.44 9.93 6.16
N SER A 81 6.23 10.03 7.22
CA SER A 81 6.05 11.01 8.29
C SER A 81 7.29 11.90 8.42
N ASP A 82 7.06 13.17 8.68
CA ASP A 82 8.10 14.12 9.11
C ASP A 82 8.53 13.92 10.57
N ARG A 83 7.84 13.04 11.28
CA ARG A 83 8.11 12.69 12.68
C ARG A 83 8.69 11.29 12.76
N GLY A 84 9.85 11.15 13.38
CA GLY A 84 10.54 9.88 13.54
C GLY A 84 9.87 8.91 14.52
N ASP A 85 8.95 9.39 15.37
CA ASP A 85 8.18 8.63 16.34
C ASP A 85 6.85 8.07 15.76
N VAL A 86 6.51 8.41 14.52
CA VAL A 86 5.29 7.97 13.85
C VAL A 86 5.59 6.89 12.83
N GLN A 87 5.05 5.71 13.04
CA GLN A 87 5.10 4.64 12.04
C GLN A 87 4.04 4.89 10.96
N THR A 88 4.42 4.66 9.70
CA THR A 88 3.53 4.81 8.56
C THR A 88 3.47 3.52 7.76
N GLY A 89 2.29 3.19 7.28
CA GLY A 89 2.06 2.13 6.33
C GLY A 89 1.07 2.58 5.28
N CYS A 90 1.23 2.13 4.07
CA CYS A 90 0.27 2.34 3.00
C CYS A 90 0.10 1.08 2.17
N ASP A 91 -1.09 0.92 1.65
CA ASP A 91 -1.37 -0.10 0.67
C ASP A 91 -2.24 0.44 -0.45
N VAL A 92 -2.12 -0.17 -1.62
CA VAL A 92 -2.94 0.10 -2.81
C VAL A 92 -3.22 -1.20 -3.50
N GLU A 93 -4.48 -1.40 -3.88
CA GLU A 93 -4.91 -2.59 -4.62
C GLU A 93 -5.79 -2.23 -5.80
N MET A 94 -5.59 -2.92 -6.91
CA MET A 94 -6.56 -2.89 -8.00
C MET A 94 -7.80 -3.69 -7.60
N LYS A 95 -8.96 -3.04 -7.66
CA LYS A 95 -10.22 -3.73 -7.41
C LYS A 95 -10.45 -4.84 -8.46
N GLY A 96 -10.68 -6.03 -7.99
CA GLY A 96 -11.06 -7.20 -8.78
C GLY A 96 -12.37 -7.81 -8.29
N LYS A 97 -12.54 -9.09 -8.50
CA LYS A 97 -13.69 -9.83 -7.98
C LYS A 97 -13.62 -9.96 -6.45
N LEU A 98 -14.79 -10.09 -5.83
CA LEU A 98 -14.89 -10.43 -4.41
C LEU A 98 -14.14 -11.73 -4.10
N ARG A 99 -13.37 -11.72 -3.02
CA ARG A 99 -12.60 -12.86 -2.53
C ARG A 99 -13.06 -13.24 -1.12
N MET A 100 -14.36 -13.62 -1.01
CA MET A 100 -14.97 -13.91 0.28
C MET A 100 -14.22 -14.97 1.11
N PRO A 101 -13.70 -16.08 0.53
CA PRO A 101 -12.88 -17.04 1.29
C PRO A 101 -11.62 -16.45 1.91
N VAL A 102 -11.06 -15.39 1.29
CA VAL A 102 -9.91 -14.66 1.84
C VAL A 102 -10.37 -13.80 3.02
N ALA A 103 -11.51 -13.09 2.87
CA ALA A 103 -12.07 -12.32 3.98
C ALA A 103 -12.35 -13.21 5.20
N GLU A 104 -13.02 -14.34 5.01
CA GLU A 104 -13.35 -15.31 6.08
C GLU A 104 -12.12 -15.88 6.80
N ARG A 105 -10.99 -15.95 6.10
CA ARG A 105 -9.75 -16.43 6.67
C ARG A 105 -9.00 -15.37 7.48
N TYR A 106 -9.06 -14.11 7.07
CA TYR A 106 -8.16 -13.07 7.58
C TYR A 106 -8.86 -11.91 8.27
N PHE A 107 -10.17 -11.70 8.05
CA PHE A 107 -10.89 -10.56 8.60
C PHE A 107 -11.65 -10.93 9.88
N CYS A 108 -12.02 -9.92 10.65
CA CYS A 108 -12.92 -10.09 11.78
C CYS A 108 -14.32 -10.41 11.29
N ARG A 109 -15.13 -10.99 12.17
CA ARG A 109 -16.51 -11.38 11.85
C ARG A 109 -17.34 -10.18 11.39
N GLU A 110 -17.23 -9.08 12.09
CA GLU A 110 -17.95 -7.84 11.83
C GLU A 110 -17.63 -7.26 10.45
N GLU A 111 -16.37 -7.28 10.05
CA GLU A 111 -15.93 -6.86 8.73
C GLU A 111 -16.49 -7.78 7.62
N CYS A 112 -16.51 -9.09 7.87
CA CYS A 112 -17.12 -10.05 6.96
C CYS A 112 -18.65 -9.84 6.83
N GLU A 113 -19.33 -9.47 7.90
CA GLU A 113 -20.75 -9.14 7.88
C GLU A 113 -21.04 -7.88 7.06
N ILE A 114 -20.20 -6.84 7.20
CA ILE A 114 -20.29 -5.62 6.38
C ILE A 114 -20.14 -5.96 4.89
N ILE A 115 -19.15 -6.80 4.54
CA ILE A 115 -18.95 -7.23 3.15
C ILE A 115 -20.20 -7.95 2.62
N ARG A 116 -20.73 -8.93 3.36
CA ARG A 116 -21.91 -9.71 2.96
C ARG A 116 -23.18 -8.86 2.79
N ASN A 117 -23.30 -7.80 3.58
CA ASN A 117 -24.45 -6.87 3.56
C ASN A 117 -24.37 -5.83 2.42
N GLY A 118 -23.29 -5.82 1.62
CA GLY A 118 -23.23 -5.02 0.39
C GLY A 118 -24.39 -5.40 -0.55
N LYS A 119 -25.04 -4.40 -1.13
CA LYS A 119 -26.27 -4.55 -1.93
C LYS A 119 -26.11 -5.40 -3.19
N ASP A 120 -24.88 -5.47 -3.70
CA ASP A 120 -24.51 -6.23 -4.89
C ASP A 120 -23.05 -6.69 -4.82
N GLU A 121 -22.63 -7.59 -5.73
CA GLU A 121 -21.25 -8.10 -5.78
C GLU A 121 -20.21 -7.00 -5.93
N LYS A 122 -20.54 -5.91 -6.61
CA LYS A 122 -19.64 -4.77 -6.81
C LYS A 122 -19.39 -4.04 -5.49
N GLU A 123 -20.42 -3.78 -4.72
CA GLU A 123 -20.27 -3.14 -3.40
C GLU A 123 -19.61 -4.07 -2.39
N GLN A 124 -19.92 -5.36 -2.42
CA GLN A 124 -19.24 -6.37 -1.61
C GLN A 124 -17.74 -6.44 -1.92
N ALA A 125 -17.37 -6.41 -3.20
CA ALA A 125 -15.96 -6.35 -3.61
C ALA A 125 -15.31 -5.04 -3.16
N GLU A 126 -16.03 -3.91 -3.22
CA GLU A 126 -15.51 -2.63 -2.75
C GLU A 126 -15.21 -2.65 -1.25
N TRP A 127 -16.12 -3.17 -0.42
CA TRP A 127 -15.90 -3.33 1.01
C TRP A 127 -14.72 -4.27 1.30
N PHE A 128 -14.64 -5.41 0.56
CA PHE A 128 -13.50 -6.32 0.69
C PHE A 128 -12.17 -5.61 0.45
N TYR A 129 -12.03 -4.86 -0.64
CA TYR A 129 -10.78 -4.17 -0.94
C TYR A 129 -10.49 -3.01 0.00
N ARG A 130 -11.51 -2.32 0.54
CA ARG A 130 -11.33 -1.31 1.58
C ARG A 130 -10.72 -1.91 2.85
N PHE A 131 -11.29 -3.00 3.36
CA PHE A 131 -10.73 -3.69 4.52
C PHE A 131 -9.34 -4.26 4.24
N TRP A 132 -9.14 -4.85 3.06
CA TRP A 132 -7.85 -5.41 2.68
C TRP A 132 -6.74 -4.36 2.73
N VAL A 133 -6.89 -3.22 2.06
CA VAL A 133 -5.86 -2.16 2.04
C VAL A 133 -5.63 -1.54 3.42
N LEU A 134 -6.65 -1.43 4.26
CA LEU A 134 -6.50 -0.94 5.62
C LEU A 134 -5.69 -1.92 6.48
N LYS A 135 -6.01 -3.20 6.42
CA LYS A 135 -5.28 -4.25 7.14
C LYS A 135 -3.83 -4.38 6.67
N GLU A 136 -3.59 -4.40 5.37
CA GLU A 136 -2.22 -4.41 4.82
C GLU A 136 -1.45 -3.14 5.22
N SER A 137 -2.08 -1.97 5.18
CA SER A 137 -1.45 -0.72 5.61
C SER A 137 -1.06 -0.77 7.09
N PHE A 138 -1.92 -1.32 7.95
CA PHE A 138 -1.64 -1.47 9.37
C PHE A 138 -0.49 -2.47 9.62
N MET A 139 -0.50 -3.62 8.96
CA MET A 139 0.61 -4.58 9.05
C MET A 139 1.95 -3.98 8.62
N LYS A 140 1.95 -3.18 7.54
CA LYS A 140 3.13 -2.47 7.07
C LYS A 140 3.60 -1.40 8.06
N ALA A 141 2.67 -0.65 8.66
CA ALA A 141 2.98 0.34 9.69
C ALA A 141 3.61 -0.29 10.93
N THR A 142 3.07 -1.41 11.40
CA THR A 142 3.60 -2.11 12.59
C THR A 142 4.90 -2.88 12.32
N ARG A 143 5.29 -3.05 11.06
CA ARG A 143 6.46 -3.82 10.61
C ARG A 143 6.47 -5.28 11.06
N ARG A 144 5.32 -5.83 11.48
CA ARG A 144 5.17 -7.22 11.90
C ARG A 144 4.96 -8.17 10.72
N GLY A 145 4.58 -7.63 9.55
CA GLY A 145 4.31 -8.42 8.35
C GLY A 145 3.28 -9.51 8.60
N MET A 146 3.42 -10.64 7.92
CA MET A 146 2.52 -11.81 8.04
C MET A 146 2.52 -12.47 9.43
N GLY A 147 3.40 -12.07 10.33
CA GLY A 147 3.37 -12.53 11.73
C GLY A 147 2.27 -11.90 12.58
N LEU A 148 1.61 -10.85 12.09
CA LEU A 148 0.47 -10.25 12.75
C LEU A 148 -0.82 -10.89 12.24
N ASP A 149 -1.57 -11.55 13.14
CA ASP A 149 -2.89 -12.07 12.78
C ASP A 149 -3.86 -10.91 12.55
N MET A 150 -4.34 -10.79 11.32
CA MET A 150 -5.27 -9.72 10.92
C MET A 150 -6.60 -9.75 11.68
N ARG A 151 -6.94 -10.84 12.38
CA ARG A 151 -8.15 -10.98 13.19
C ARG A 151 -8.01 -10.39 14.59
N THR A 152 -6.81 -9.95 14.99
CA THR A 152 -6.56 -9.34 16.30
C THR A 152 -6.86 -7.84 16.34
N TYR A 153 -7.22 -7.26 15.22
CA TYR A 153 -7.65 -5.87 15.10
C TYR A 153 -8.70 -5.73 14.01
N GLU A 154 -9.61 -4.82 14.19
CA GLU A 154 -10.67 -4.52 13.22
C GLU A 154 -10.66 -3.05 12.82
N PHE A 155 -11.32 -2.75 11.70
CA PHE A 155 -11.59 -1.40 11.26
C PHE A 155 -13.08 -1.11 11.33
N ALA A 156 -13.42 -0.06 12.08
CA ALA A 156 -14.76 0.52 12.10
C ALA A 156 -14.73 1.90 11.45
N TRP A 157 -15.88 2.39 11.03
CA TRP A 157 -16.01 3.71 10.43
C TRP A 157 -16.55 4.69 11.47
N GLY A 158 -15.83 5.81 11.68
CA GLY A 158 -16.31 6.92 12.47
C GLY A 158 -17.53 7.61 11.81
N GLN A 159 -18.20 8.48 12.56
CA GLN A 159 -19.33 9.27 12.02
C GLN A 159 -18.92 10.20 10.88
N ASP A 160 -17.65 10.57 10.84
CA ASP A 160 -17.02 11.39 9.78
C ASP A 160 -16.58 10.55 8.54
N GLY A 161 -16.85 9.24 8.54
CA GLY A 161 -16.43 8.31 7.49
C GLY A 161 -14.94 7.97 7.50
N ILE A 162 -14.20 8.39 8.53
CA ILE A 162 -12.79 8.03 8.70
C ILE A 162 -12.69 6.64 9.36
N PRO A 163 -11.87 5.72 8.81
CA PRO A 163 -11.68 4.42 9.43
C PRO A 163 -10.89 4.54 10.74
N LEU A 164 -11.39 3.88 11.77
CA LEU A 164 -10.76 3.74 13.06
C LEU A 164 -10.29 2.30 13.24
N SER A 165 -9.07 2.10 13.74
CA SER A 165 -8.59 0.77 14.11
C SER A 165 -8.91 0.50 15.58
N LEU A 166 -9.54 -0.64 15.83
CA LEU A 166 -9.80 -1.18 17.17
C LEU A 166 -8.91 -2.42 17.34
N ILE A 167 -8.09 -2.43 18.39
CA ILE A 167 -7.24 -3.57 18.72
C ILE A 167 -7.95 -4.39 19.80
N HIS A 168 -8.20 -5.66 19.51
CA HIS A 168 -8.71 -6.62 20.50
C HIS A 168 -7.52 -7.14 21.31
N ILE A 169 -7.52 -6.84 22.62
CA ILE A 169 -6.55 -7.31 23.59
C ILE A 169 -7.07 -8.57 24.26
#